data_9a2c0fc1b66afcef59b1322b7879725c
#
_entry.id   9a2c0fc1b66afcef59b1322b7879725c
#
_cell.length_a   1.000
_cell.length_b   1.000
_cell.length_c   1.000
_cell.angle_alpha   90.00
_cell.angle_beta   90.00
_cell.angle_gamma   90.00
#
_symmetry.space_group_name_H-M   'P 1'
#
loop_
_entity.id
_entity.type
_entity.pdbx_description
1 polymer ?
#
loop_
_entity_poly.entity_id
_entity_poly.type
_entity_poly.pdbx_seq_one_letter_code
_entity_poly.pdbx_strand_id
1 'polypeptide(L)'
;GLRPEGVFVRQGASTVPATGSAILKMIKETDGDDYETTRSLNQELTFQDTERFFAEENIPLGQEQKRTLGLISEDGVFTNLGLILSDQCTHTAKLAVFQGSSKTVFKDRAEFSGSLFRQTEDIYAYIDRFNRTRAEFPGLKRVDTRDYPPEALREALFNAIVHRDYSYSGSTFISIFDDRIEF
;
A
#
# COMPACT_ATOMS: atom_id res chain seq x y z
N GLY A 1 -7.13 29.93 17.53
CA GLY A 1 -6.73 28.54 17.55
C GLY A 1 -7.93 27.65 17.86
N LEU A 2 -8.07 26.57 17.12
CA LEU A 2 -9.05 25.52 17.39
C LEU A 2 -8.83 25.00 18.81
N ARG A 3 -9.84 25.19 19.68
CA ARG A 3 -9.81 24.60 21.02
C ARG A 3 -10.39 23.20 20.96
N PRO A 4 -9.66 22.16 21.38
CA PRO A 4 -10.16 20.79 21.40
C PRO A 4 -11.31 20.54 22.36
N GLU A 5 -11.57 21.52 23.27
CA GLU A 5 -12.62 21.49 24.27
C GLU A 5 -14.00 21.63 23.63
N GLY A 6 -14.61 20.52 23.24
CA GLY A 6 -15.95 20.51 22.66
C GLY A 6 -16.12 19.62 21.45
N VAL A 7 -15.04 18.98 20.97
CA VAL A 7 -15.13 17.98 19.89
C VAL A 7 -15.08 16.59 20.51
N PHE A 8 -16.13 15.80 20.27
CA PHE A 8 -16.26 14.44 20.79
C PHE A 8 -16.42 13.46 19.66
N VAL A 9 -15.82 12.28 19.80
CA VAL A 9 -15.94 11.15 18.86
C VAL A 9 -16.56 9.96 19.56
N ARG A 10 -17.30 9.17 18.80
CA ARG A 10 -17.88 7.92 19.30
C ARG A 10 -16.85 6.81 19.17
N GLN A 11 -16.53 6.19 20.30
CA GLN A 11 -15.67 5.02 20.37
C GLN A 11 -16.46 3.85 20.96
N GLY A 12 -16.98 2.99 20.10
CA GLY A 12 -17.90 1.94 20.50
C GLY A 12 -19.20 2.50 21.07
N ALA A 13 -19.54 2.15 22.30
CA ALA A 13 -20.74 2.63 23.02
C ALA A 13 -20.52 3.97 23.77
N SER A 14 -19.29 4.47 23.84
CA SER A 14 -18.92 5.67 24.62
C SER A 14 -18.63 6.86 23.72
N THR A 15 -18.91 8.07 24.24
CA THR A 15 -18.51 9.33 23.63
C THR A 15 -17.31 9.87 24.40
N VAL A 16 -16.18 10.06 23.71
CA VAL A 16 -14.93 10.53 24.31
C VAL A 16 -14.45 11.82 23.64
N PRO A 17 -13.69 12.68 24.33
CA PRO A 17 -13.09 13.85 23.70
C PRO A 17 -12.20 13.44 22.53
N ALA A 18 -12.30 14.14 21.40
CA ALA A 18 -11.46 13.88 20.23
C ALA A 18 -10.00 14.24 20.52
N THR A 19 -9.08 13.39 20.11
CA THR A 19 -7.65 13.73 20.12
C THR A 19 -7.33 14.79 19.06
N GLY A 20 -6.22 15.52 19.21
CA GLY A 20 -5.78 16.49 18.21
C GLY A 20 -5.65 15.89 16.80
N SER A 21 -5.18 14.64 16.70
CA SER A 21 -5.09 13.90 15.43
C SER A 21 -6.46 13.58 14.84
N ALA A 22 -7.44 13.20 15.67
CA ALA A 22 -8.81 12.95 15.23
C ALA A 22 -9.48 14.24 14.71
N ILE A 23 -9.24 15.38 15.38
CA ILE A 23 -9.74 16.69 14.94
C ILE A 23 -9.13 17.08 13.60
N LEU A 24 -7.80 16.93 13.44
CA LEU A 24 -7.11 17.21 12.16
C LEU A 24 -7.63 16.32 11.04
N LYS A 25 -7.88 15.03 11.32
CA LYS A 25 -8.48 14.12 10.36
C LYS A 25 -9.88 14.56 9.93
N MET A 26 -10.75 14.92 10.88
CA MET A 26 -12.08 15.45 10.58
C MET A 26 -12.04 16.75 9.78
N ILE A 27 -11.10 17.64 10.04
CA ILE A 27 -10.91 18.89 9.27
C ILE A 27 -10.55 18.54 7.83
N LYS A 28 -9.56 17.67 7.62
CA LYS A 28 -9.14 17.22 6.28
C LYS A 28 -10.30 16.56 5.52
N GLU A 29 -11.05 15.68 6.16
CA GLU A 29 -12.23 15.02 5.56
C GLU A 29 -13.36 16.01 5.23
N THR A 30 -13.47 17.12 5.97
CA THR A 30 -14.51 18.14 5.75
C THR A 30 -14.11 19.12 4.64
N ASP A 31 -12.83 19.49 4.58
CA ASP A 31 -12.30 20.43 3.59
C ASP A 31 -12.07 19.77 2.22
N GLY A 32 -12.23 18.42 2.10
CA GLY A 32 -12.06 17.68 0.85
C GLY A 32 -10.60 17.62 0.37
N ASP A 33 -9.66 18.01 1.20
CA ASP A 33 -8.22 17.93 0.92
C ASP A 33 -7.72 16.50 1.21
N ASP A 34 -7.98 15.59 0.29
CA ASP A 34 -7.31 14.30 0.28
C ASP A 34 -5.83 14.50 -0.03
N TYR A 35 -4.96 13.85 0.74
CA TYR A 35 -3.49 13.94 0.56
C TYR A 35 -3.09 13.71 -0.90
N GLU A 36 -3.72 12.76 -1.54
CA GLU A 36 -3.46 12.33 -2.91
C GLU A 36 -3.71 13.44 -3.93
N THR A 37 -4.73 14.28 -3.72
CA THR A 37 -5.11 15.36 -4.64
C THR A 37 -4.29 16.63 -4.43
N THR A 38 -3.62 16.76 -3.27
CA THR A 38 -2.81 17.95 -2.99
C THR A 38 -1.54 17.97 -3.83
N ARG A 39 -1.02 19.19 -4.08
CA ARG A 39 0.21 19.40 -4.85
C ARG A 39 1.39 18.67 -4.21
N SER A 40 2.13 17.89 -5.00
CA SER A 40 3.40 17.33 -4.59
C SER A 40 4.48 18.40 -4.43
N LEU A 41 5.33 18.23 -3.42
CA LEU A 41 6.52 19.07 -3.27
C LEU A 41 7.57 18.78 -4.35
N ASN A 42 7.63 17.54 -4.84
CA ASN A 42 8.48 17.17 -5.97
C ASN A 42 7.71 17.31 -7.28
N GLN A 43 8.20 18.13 -8.18
CA GLN A 43 7.64 18.35 -9.50
C GLN A 43 8.50 17.74 -10.63
N GLU A 44 9.61 17.06 -10.29
CA GLU A 44 10.47 16.35 -11.24
C GLU A 44 10.19 14.85 -11.14
N LEU A 45 9.03 14.44 -11.67
CA LEU A 45 8.56 13.05 -11.59
C LEU A 45 8.69 12.34 -12.95
N THR A 46 9.16 11.09 -12.88
CA THR A 46 9.17 10.14 -14.00
C THR A 46 8.28 8.93 -13.67
N PHE A 47 7.77 8.25 -14.70
CA PHE A 47 6.74 7.24 -14.55
C PHE A 47 7.06 5.95 -15.33
N GLN A 48 8.33 5.54 -15.39
CA GLN A 48 8.77 4.41 -16.22
C GLN A 48 8.06 3.11 -15.83
N ASP A 49 8.03 2.78 -14.54
CA ASP A 49 7.35 1.57 -14.04
C ASP A 49 5.83 1.64 -14.26
N THR A 50 5.23 2.81 -14.02
CA THR A 50 3.79 3.02 -14.22
C THR A 50 3.42 2.96 -15.69
N GLU A 51 4.21 3.57 -16.57
CA GLU A 51 4.01 3.51 -18.03
C GLU A 51 4.13 2.08 -18.54
N ARG A 52 5.10 1.30 -18.04
CA ARG A 52 5.23 -0.13 -18.35
C ARG A 52 3.98 -0.91 -17.94
N PHE A 53 3.51 -0.73 -16.70
CA PHE A 53 2.31 -1.40 -16.18
C PHE A 53 1.07 -1.11 -17.04
N PHE A 54 0.85 0.16 -17.40
CA PHE A 54 -0.27 0.54 -18.25
C PHE A 54 -0.12 0.02 -19.68
N ALA A 55 1.10 -0.04 -20.21
CA ALA A 55 1.37 -0.58 -21.54
C ALA A 55 1.08 -2.09 -21.63
N GLU A 56 1.32 -2.86 -20.58
CA GLU A 56 0.98 -4.29 -20.48
C GLU A 56 -0.53 -4.52 -20.61
N GLU A 57 -1.33 -3.57 -20.11
CA GLU A 57 -2.80 -3.58 -20.24
C GLU A 57 -3.30 -2.90 -21.55
N ASN A 58 -2.39 -2.54 -22.46
CA ASN A 58 -2.66 -1.80 -23.70
C ASN A 58 -3.32 -0.42 -23.48
N ILE A 59 -3.04 0.22 -22.36
CA ILE A 59 -3.52 1.55 -22.01
C ILE A 59 -2.36 2.55 -22.13
N PRO A 60 -2.44 3.57 -23.01
CA PRO A 60 -1.41 4.60 -23.07
C PRO A 60 -1.47 5.51 -21.83
N LEU A 61 -0.32 5.84 -21.24
CA LEU A 61 -0.23 6.80 -20.13
C LEU A 61 0.35 8.14 -20.61
N GLY A 62 -0.38 8.83 -21.48
CA GLY A 62 -0.03 10.17 -21.94
C GLY A 62 -0.40 11.27 -20.94
N GLN A 63 -0.17 12.54 -21.32
CA GLN A 63 -0.46 13.69 -20.46
C GLN A 63 -1.95 13.83 -20.12
N GLU A 64 -2.82 13.50 -21.07
CA GLU A 64 -4.27 13.54 -20.87
C GLU A 64 -4.72 12.49 -19.86
N GLN A 65 -4.20 11.27 -19.99
CA GLN A 65 -4.49 10.19 -19.03
C GLN A 65 -3.95 10.52 -17.64
N LYS A 66 -2.75 11.08 -17.54
CA LYS A 66 -2.19 11.53 -16.25
C LYS A 66 -3.08 12.58 -15.57
N ARG A 67 -3.71 13.47 -16.32
CA ARG A 67 -4.69 14.43 -15.78
C ARG A 67 -5.98 13.73 -15.37
N THR A 68 -6.54 12.88 -16.22
CA THR A 68 -7.77 12.13 -15.92
C THR A 68 -7.66 11.26 -14.67
N LEU A 69 -6.46 10.69 -14.45
CA LEU A 69 -6.16 9.89 -13.27
C LEU A 69 -5.81 10.74 -12.04
N GLY A 70 -5.73 12.06 -12.16
CA GLY A 70 -5.38 12.95 -11.05
C GLY A 70 -3.90 12.97 -10.67
N LEU A 71 -3.00 12.41 -11.50
CA LEU A 71 -1.55 12.50 -11.29
C LEU A 71 -1.02 13.93 -11.54
N ILE A 72 -1.74 14.66 -12.38
CA ILE A 72 -1.50 16.06 -12.70
C ILE A 72 -2.81 16.81 -12.46
N SER A 73 -2.76 17.90 -11.69
CA SER A 73 -3.89 18.79 -11.43
C SER A 73 -4.31 19.59 -12.67
N GLU A 74 -5.43 20.31 -12.60
CA GLU A 74 -5.89 21.20 -13.65
C GLU A 74 -4.84 22.29 -14.00
N ASP A 75 -4.13 22.79 -12.99
CA ASP A 75 -3.06 23.77 -13.14
C ASP A 75 -1.76 23.20 -13.75
N GLY A 76 -1.73 21.91 -14.06
CA GLY A 76 -0.60 21.26 -14.71
C GLY A 76 0.54 20.87 -13.77
N VAL A 77 0.34 20.86 -12.47
CA VAL A 77 1.32 20.46 -11.46
C VAL A 77 1.06 19.03 -10.97
N PHE A 78 2.12 18.31 -10.63
CA PHE A 78 1.99 16.95 -10.09
C PHE A 78 1.38 16.98 -8.70
N THR A 79 0.48 16.04 -8.47
CA THR A 79 -0.16 15.77 -7.18
C THR A 79 0.65 14.77 -6.35
N ASN A 80 0.28 14.56 -5.09
CA ASN A 80 0.88 13.50 -4.28
C ASN A 80 0.51 12.10 -4.81
N LEU A 81 -0.65 11.92 -5.46
CA LEU A 81 -0.95 10.68 -6.19
C LEU A 81 0.09 10.46 -7.32
N GLY A 82 0.44 11.54 -8.04
CA GLY A 82 1.52 11.50 -9.02
C GLY A 82 2.84 11.05 -8.40
N LEU A 83 3.21 11.58 -7.22
CA LEU A 83 4.41 11.16 -6.49
C LEU A 83 4.37 9.68 -6.08
N ILE A 84 3.26 9.20 -5.54
CA ILE A 84 3.07 7.81 -5.12
C ILE A 84 3.26 6.83 -6.28
N LEU A 85 2.77 7.18 -7.47
CA LEU A 85 2.87 6.35 -8.66
C LEU A 85 4.12 6.61 -9.51
N SER A 86 4.97 7.57 -9.13
CA SER A 86 6.22 7.88 -9.84
C SER A 86 7.38 6.98 -9.39
N ASP A 87 8.44 6.98 -10.20
CA ASP A 87 9.71 6.32 -9.85
C ASP A 87 10.38 6.97 -8.62
N GLN A 88 9.99 8.21 -8.27
CA GLN A 88 10.47 8.98 -7.12
C GLN A 88 9.59 8.81 -5.87
N CYS A 89 8.70 7.83 -5.83
CA CYS A 89 7.86 7.56 -4.66
C CYS A 89 8.70 7.43 -3.39
N THR A 90 8.36 8.20 -2.37
CA THR A 90 9.07 8.22 -1.07
C THR A 90 8.52 7.22 -0.06
N HIS A 91 7.35 6.66 -0.33
CA HIS A 91 6.76 5.61 0.49
C HIS A 91 7.39 4.27 0.18
N THR A 92 7.73 3.52 1.22
CA THR A 92 8.37 2.20 1.08
C THR A 92 7.54 1.13 1.80
N ALA A 93 7.78 -0.12 1.44
CA ALA A 93 7.28 -1.27 2.18
C ALA A 93 8.46 -2.08 2.71
N LYS A 94 8.34 -2.57 3.95
CA LYS A 94 9.35 -3.40 4.60
C LYS A 94 8.74 -4.74 4.92
N LEU A 95 9.45 -5.78 4.53
CA LEU A 95 9.01 -7.15 4.72
C LEU A 95 10.03 -7.90 5.56
N ALA A 96 9.54 -8.66 6.54
CA ALA A 96 10.36 -9.50 7.40
C ALA A 96 9.82 -10.93 7.42
N VAL A 97 10.71 -11.90 7.30
CA VAL A 97 10.41 -13.32 7.44
C VAL A 97 10.95 -13.81 8.77
N PHE A 98 10.09 -14.38 9.58
CA PHE A 98 10.42 -14.88 10.91
C PHE A 98 10.44 -16.40 10.97
N GLN A 99 11.22 -16.95 11.89
CA GLN A 99 11.17 -18.35 12.26
C GLN A 99 10.13 -18.55 13.37
N GLY A 100 9.24 -19.53 13.18
CA GLY A 100 8.16 -19.82 14.12
C GLY A 100 7.02 -18.79 14.02
N SER A 101 6.33 -18.56 15.13
CA SER A 101 5.13 -17.71 15.21
C SER A 101 5.37 -16.37 15.93
N SER A 102 6.63 -16.04 16.27
CA SER A 102 6.99 -14.81 16.99
C SER A 102 8.04 -13.98 16.24
N LYS A 103 8.07 -12.66 16.52
CA LYS A 103 9.00 -11.71 15.89
C LYS A 103 10.41 -11.73 16.54
N THR A 104 10.91 -12.90 16.98
CA THR A 104 12.18 -13.01 17.71
C THR A 104 13.36 -13.39 16.84
N VAL A 105 13.17 -14.23 15.84
CA VAL A 105 14.25 -14.72 14.98
C VAL A 105 13.94 -14.40 13.53
N PHE A 106 14.77 -13.56 12.91
CA PHE A 106 14.66 -13.22 11.50
C PHE A 106 15.30 -14.31 10.63
N LYS A 107 14.59 -14.74 9.58
CA LYS A 107 15.13 -15.56 8.48
C LYS A 107 15.58 -14.72 7.31
N ASP A 108 14.79 -13.68 6.98
CA ASP A 108 15.07 -12.80 5.85
C ASP A 108 14.35 -11.45 6.06
N ARG A 109 14.81 -10.43 5.34
CA ARG A 109 14.17 -9.11 5.29
C ARG A 109 14.43 -8.44 3.96
N ALA A 110 13.45 -7.67 3.51
CA ALA A 110 13.57 -6.86 2.30
C ALA A 110 12.90 -5.49 2.50
N GLU A 111 13.37 -4.50 1.73
CA GLU A 111 12.74 -3.19 1.62
C GLU A 111 12.46 -2.93 0.14
N PHE A 112 11.25 -2.45 -0.15
CA PHE A 112 10.75 -2.19 -1.49
C PHE A 112 10.51 -0.70 -1.64
N SER A 113 10.97 -0.12 -2.75
CA SER A 113 10.92 1.30 -3.08
C SER A 113 10.65 1.49 -4.57
N GLY A 114 10.47 2.73 -5.01
CA GLY A 114 10.05 3.08 -6.36
C GLY A 114 8.53 3.21 -6.45
N SER A 115 7.99 3.23 -7.66
CA SER A 115 6.54 3.37 -7.87
C SER A 115 5.73 2.33 -7.10
N LEU A 116 4.50 2.69 -6.72
CA LEU A 116 3.65 1.76 -5.98
C LEU A 116 3.33 0.48 -6.79
N PHE A 117 3.25 0.59 -8.12
CA PHE A 117 3.07 -0.58 -8.99
C PHE A 117 4.25 -1.54 -8.88
N ARG A 118 5.48 -1.02 -9.01
CA ARG A 118 6.69 -1.83 -8.85
C ARG A 118 6.77 -2.47 -7.47
N GLN A 119 6.54 -1.69 -6.41
CA GLN A 119 6.53 -2.24 -5.06
C GLN A 119 5.55 -3.39 -4.92
N THR A 120 4.33 -3.26 -5.48
CA THR A 120 3.30 -4.30 -5.41
C THR A 120 3.74 -5.58 -6.11
N GLU A 121 4.31 -5.49 -7.31
CA GLU A 121 4.83 -6.63 -8.06
C GLU A 121 5.97 -7.33 -7.29
N ASP A 122 6.95 -6.54 -6.84
CA ASP A 122 8.13 -7.04 -6.13
C ASP A 122 7.75 -7.70 -4.79
N ILE A 123 6.83 -7.10 -4.04
CA ILE A 123 6.32 -7.64 -2.76
C ILE A 123 5.57 -8.95 -3.02
N TYR A 124 4.68 -8.99 -4.01
CA TYR A 124 3.95 -10.20 -4.34
C TYR A 124 4.90 -11.34 -4.72
N ALA A 125 5.86 -11.07 -5.60
CA ALA A 125 6.86 -12.05 -6.01
C ALA A 125 7.73 -12.52 -4.82
N TYR A 126 8.04 -11.62 -3.90
CA TYR A 126 8.79 -11.95 -2.69
C TYR A 126 7.97 -12.85 -1.75
N ILE A 127 6.72 -12.51 -1.45
CA ILE A 127 5.82 -13.31 -0.61
C ILE A 127 5.61 -14.70 -1.22
N ASP A 128 5.43 -14.77 -2.54
CA ASP A 128 5.17 -16.02 -3.25
C ASP A 128 6.33 -17.03 -3.13
N ARG A 129 7.58 -16.58 -2.96
CA ARG A 129 8.74 -17.43 -2.69
C ARG A 129 8.63 -18.17 -1.36
N PHE A 130 7.90 -17.63 -0.39
CA PHE A 130 7.66 -18.23 0.93
C PHE A 130 6.33 -18.97 1.01
N ASN A 131 5.50 -18.89 -0.03
CA ASN A 131 4.24 -19.61 -0.15
C ASN A 131 4.50 -21.05 -0.59
N ARG A 132 4.68 -21.94 0.38
CA ARG A 132 5.08 -23.34 0.15
C ARG A 132 4.00 -24.12 -0.59
N THR A 133 4.43 -25.05 -1.42
CA THR A 133 3.56 -26.03 -2.07
C THR A 133 3.68 -27.37 -1.37
N ARG A 134 2.54 -27.90 -0.91
CA ARG A 134 2.43 -29.26 -0.36
C ARG A 134 1.93 -30.18 -1.44
N ALA A 135 2.63 -31.28 -1.66
CA ALA A 135 2.19 -32.33 -2.58
C ALA A 135 1.56 -33.48 -1.77
N GLU A 136 0.33 -33.81 -2.09
CA GLU A 136 -0.39 -34.97 -1.56
C GLU A 136 -0.68 -35.96 -2.68
N PHE A 137 -0.70 -37.25 -2.34
CA PHE A 137 -0.92 -38.33 -3.29
C PHE A 137 -2.16 -39.14 -2.89
N PRO A 138 -3.39 -38.63 -3.10
CA PRO A 138 -4.60 -39.40 -2.91
C PRO A 138 -4.70 -40.49 -4.01
N GLY A 139 -4.15 -41.66 -3.72
CA GLY A 139 -4.02 -42.76 -4.69
C GLY A 139 -2.89 -42.53 -5.70
N LEU A 140 -3.20 -42.59 -7.00
CA LEU A 140 -2.22 -42.42 -8.08
C LEU A 140 -2.10 -40.97 -8.59
N LYS A 141 -2.89 -40.05 -8.08
CA LYS A 141 -2.89 -38.65 -8.49
C LYS A 141 -2.11 -37.81 -7.48
N ARG A 142 -1.25 -36.92 -8.02
CA ARG A 142 -0.62 -35.86 -7.24
C ARG A 142 -1.57 -34.66 -7.20
N VAL A 143 -1.79 -34.12 -5.99
CA VAL A 143 -2.51 -32.87 -5.75
C VAL A 143 -1.54 -31.91 -5.05
N ASP A 144 -1.28 -30.78 -5.69
CA ASP A 144 -0.45 -29.73 -5.15
C ASP A 144 -1.35 -28.65 -4.51
N THR A 145 -1.11 -28.37 -3.26
CA THR A 145 -1.83 -27.34 -2.50
C THR A 145 -0.83 -26.32 -1.97
N ARG A 146 -1.09 -25.04 -2.20
CA ARG A 146 -0.28 -23.95 -1.65
C ARG A 146 -0.76 -23.60 -0.24
N ASP A 147 0.16 -23.16 0.64
CA ASP A 147 -0.20 -22.74 2.01
C ASP A 147 -1.21 -21.59 1.97
N TYR A 148 -1.05 -20.65 0.99
CA TYR A 148 -1.98 -19.54 0.75
C TYR A 148 -2.44 -19.53 -0.71
N PRO A 149 -3.76 -19.45 -0.98
CA PRO A 149 -4.25 -19.25 -2.35
C PRO A 149 -3.69 -17.95 -2.94
N PRO A 150 -3.22 -17.95 -4.21
CA PRO A 150 -2.69 -16.75 -4.87
C PRO A 150 -3.65 -15.57 -4.85
N GLU A 151 -4.94 -15.82 -5.00
CA GLU A 151 -6.00 -14.82 -4.99
C GLU A 151 -6.12 -14.14 -3.63
N ALA A 152 -5.99 -14.90 -2.54
CA ALA A 152 -6.06 -14.37 -1.17
C ALA A 152 -4.84 -13.50 -0.86
N LEU A 153 -3.63 -13.90 -1.30
CA LEU A 153 -2.43 -13.09 -1.16
C LEU A 153 -2.52 -11.78 -1.94
N ARG A 154 -3.01 -11.86 -3.18
CA ARG A 154 -3.21 -10.70 -4.02
C ARG A 154 -4.18 -9.72 -3.36
N GLU A 155 -5.34 -10.19 -2.91
CA GLU A 155 -6.37 -9.36 -2.27
C GLU A 155 -5.84 -8.71 -0.99
N ALA A 156 -5.16 -9.46 -0.12
CA ALA A 156 -4.60 -8.92 1.12
C ALA A 156 -3.55 -7.86 0.85
N LEU A 157 -2.68 -8.06 -0.15
CA LEU A 157 -1.67 -7.09 -0.54
C LEU A 157 -2.31 -5.82 -1.12
N PHE A 158 -3.29 -5.95 -2.01
CA PHE A 158 -4.01 -4.78 -2.55
C PHE A 158 -4.71 -4.01 -1.45
N ASN A 159 -5.37 -4.68 -0.51
CA ASN A 159 -6.01 -4.02 0.62
C ASN A 159 -5.01 -3.25 1.50
N ALA A 160 -3.84 -3.82 1.77
CA ALA A 160 -2.79 -3.15 2.54
C ALA A 160 -2.21 -1.92 1.83
N ILE A 161 -2.19 -1.91 0.49
CA ILE A 161 -1.64 -0.82 -0.31
C ILE A 161 -2.71 0.24 -0.59
N VAL A 162 -3.89 -0.15 -1.07
CA VAL A 162 -4.94 0.79 -1.53
C VAL A 162 -5.59 1.53 -0.36
N HIS A 163 -5.76 0.86 0.78
CA HIS A 163 -6.40 1.46 1.96
C HIS A 163 -5.43 2.11 2.95
N ARG A 164 -4.16 2.21 2.58
CA ARG A 164 -3.17 2.91 3.38
C ARG A 164 -3.41 4.41 3.34
N ASP A 165 -3.30 5.06 4.48
CA ASP A 165 -3.24 6.53 4.57
C ASP A 165 -1.82 7.01 4.22
N TYR A 166 -1.64 7.53 2.99
CA TYR A 166 -0.37 8.02 2.47
C TYR A 166 0.04 9.38 3.02
N SER A 167 -0.82 10.06 3.79
CA SER A 167 -0.42 11.28 4.51
C SER A 167 0.64 11.01 5.60
N TYR A 168 0.79 9.74 6.02
CA TYR A 168 1.83 9.30 6.93
C TYR A 168 3.04 8.76 6.16
N SER A 169 4.23 9.27 6.49
CA SER A 169 5.49 8.92 5.84
C SER A 169 6.09 7.56 6.28
N GLY A 170 5.44 6.83 7.20
CA GLY A 170 5.92 5.52 7.67
C GLY A 170 5.93 4.48 6.54
N SER A 171 6.73 3.41 6.68
CA SER A 171 6.69 2.27 5.75
C SER A 171 5.50 1.36 6.04
N THR A 172 4.99 0.67 5.00
CA THR A 172 4.10 -0.47 5.20
C THR A 172 4.92 -1.66 5.70
N PHE A 173 4.46 -2.35 6.72
CA PHE A 173 5.16 -3.51 7.28
C PHE A 173 4.39 -4.79 7.00
N ILE A 174 5.07 -5.76 6.40
CA ILE A 174 4.56 -7.09 6.15
C ILE A 174 5.43 -8.10 6.89
N SER A 175 4.80 -9.01 7.63
CA SER A 175 5.50 -10.03 8.42
C SER A 175 5.05 -11.42 7.99
N ILE A 176 6.00 -12.27 7.58
CA ILE A 176 5.76 -13.66 7.21
C ILE A 176 6.25 -14.55 8.36
N PHE A 177 5.37 -15.39 8.87
CA PHE A 177 5.66 -16.40 9.88
C PHE A 177 5.50 -17.81 9.30
N ASP A 178 5.84 -18.83 10.08
CA ASP A 178 5.67 -20.21 9.65
C ASP A 178 4.18 -20.62 9.55
N ASP A 179 3.27 -19.89 10.19
CA ASP A 179 1.83 -20.19 10.33
C ASP A 179 0.90 -19.10 9.75
N ARG A 180 1.39 -17.89 9.44
CA ARG A 180 0.57 -16.76 8.94
C ARG A 180 1.39 -15.69 8.23
N ILE A 181 0.68 -14.81 7.54
CA ILE A 181 1.21 -13.54 7.02
C ILE A 181 0.40 -12.41 7.65
N GLU A 182 1.08 -11.38 8.13
CA GLU A 182 0.48 -10.14 8.65
C GLU A 182 0.81 -8.99 7.68
N PHE A 183 -0.21 -8.27 7.24
CA PHE A 183 -0.12 -7.07 6.41
C PHE A 183 -0.41 -5.83 7.23
#